data_d9de54f063ba069af999f8e211dee895
#
_entry.id   d9de54f063ba069af999f8e211dee895
#
_cell.length_a   1.000
_cell.length_b   1.000
_cell.length_c   1.000
_cell.angle_alpha   90.00
_cell.angle_beta   90.00
_cell.angle_gamma   90.00
#
_symmetry.space_group_name_H-M   'P 1'
#
loop_
_entity.id
_entity.type
_entity.pdbx_description
1 polymer ?
#
loop_
_entity_poly.entity_id
_entity_poly.type
_entity_poly.pdbx_seq_one_letter_code
_entity_poly.pdbx_strand_id
1 'polypeptide(L)'
;MKIVFLDEYSICNRDISNIKSLGEYVGYETTLPEQVVERCYDADIVITNKVVLDANTIASLPKLKLICIAATGMNNVDLVAATEQGVEVKNAVGYSTYAVAETTIGSALSLLREVTYYDNFFKSGKYASAERIFNFDRPTAQLRGKRWGIIGMGNIGREVARLAEAFGCEVSYYSTSGVTRDELYPALSLNELLSSSDIISIHCPLTNRTANLIAQKELSQMKSSAILINVARGGIVNEQALAEALNNKTIRGAALDVFSSEPLRESPLYNLQDPYRLLASPHNAWSSVEAIDRLVECIAQNIKELS
;
A
#
# COMPACT_ATOMS: atom_id res chain seq x y z
N MET A 1 5.59 33.12 -6.30
CA MET A 1 5.21 32.00 -5.44
C MET A 1 6.36 31.00 -5.47
N LYS A 2 6.92 30.65 -4.31
CA LYS A 2 8.04 29.69 -4.19
C LYS A 2 7.51 28.32 -3.83
N ILE A 3 7.88 27.33 -4.61
CA ILE A 3 7.46 25.93 -4.49
C ILE A 3 8.68 25.09 -4.12
N VAL A 4 8.63 24.36 -3.01
CA VAL A 4 9.72 23.48 -2.56
C VAL A 4 9.22 22.04 -2.51
N PHE A 5 9.92 21.11 -3.19
CA PHE A 5 9.66 19.68 -3.13
C PHE A 5 10.75 18.98 -2.30
N LEU A 6 10.40 18.39 -1.18
CA LEU A 6 11.33 17.87 -0.17
C LEU A 6 11.92 16.49 -0.49
N ASP A 7 11.22 15.69 -1.28
CA ASP A 7 11.58 14.29 -1.56
C ASP A 7 11.20 13.90 -3.01
N GLU A 8 11.77 14.66 -3.98
CA GLU A 8 11.50 14.56 -5.42
C GLU A 8 11.80 13.14 -5.99
N TYR A 9 12.68 12.34 -5.33
CA TYR A 9 12.91 10.96 -5.72
C TYR A 9 11.63 10.13 -5.80
N SER A 10 10.60 10.50 -5.02
CA SER A 10 9.31 9.78 -4.95
C SER A 10 8.50 9.81 -6.24
N ILE A 11 8.84 10.69 -7.17
CA ILE A 11 8.20 10.77 -8.50
C ILE A 11 9.01 10.10 -9.62
N CYS A 12 10.08 9.35 -9.27
CA CYS A 12 10.86 8.52 -10.19
C CYS A 12 11.30 9.26 -11.47
N ASN A 13 11.81 10.48 -11.36
CA ASN A 13 12.25 11.34 -12.48
C ASN A 13 11.19 11.58 -13.56
N ARG A 14 9.89 11.58 -13.20
CA ARG A 14 8.83 11.96 -14.14
C ARG A 14 8.91 13.44 -14.49
N ASP A 15 8.33 13.77 -15.65
CA ASP A 15 8.23 15.17 -16.05
C ASP A 15 7.30 15.96 -15.12
N ILE A 16 7.84 17.01 -14.52
CA ILE A 16 7.15 17.94 -13.62
C ILE A 16 7.14 19.37 -14.16
N SER A 17 7.29 19.54 -15.46
CA SER A 17 7.26 20.86 -16.12
C SER A 17 5.98 21.63 -15.81
N ASN A 18 4.85 20.92 -15.65
CA ASN A 18 3.57 21.47 -15.25
C ASN A 18 3.56 22.05 -13.82
N ILE A 19 4.34 21.51 -12.89
CA ILE A 19 4.54 22.05 -11.54
C ILE A 19 5.54 23.21 -11.59
N LYS A 20 6.67 23.02 -12.27
CA LYS A 20 7.73 24.05 -12.41
C LYS A 20 7.25 25.35 -13.05
N SER A 21 6.27 25.27 -13.94
CA SER A 21 5.69 26.45 -14.59
C SER A 21 4.80 27.31 -13.68
N LEU A 22 4.44 26.83 -12.49
CA LEU A 22 3.54 27.52 -11.56
C LEU A 22 4.23 28.51 -10.62
N GLY A 23 5.57 28.50 -10.56
CA GLY A 23 6.31 29.41 -9.69
C GLY A 23 7.82 29.20 -9.71
N GLU A 24 8.52 29.86 -8.79
CA GLU A 24 9.93 29.57 -8.50
C GLU A 24 10.03 28.19 -7.84
N TYR A 25 10.59 27.22 -8.54
CA TYR A 25 10.65 25.83 -8.10
C TYR A 25 12.02 25.43 -7.59
N VAL A 26 12.07 24.78 -6.43
CA VAL A 26 13.26 24.14 -5.86
C VAL A 26 12.92 22.71 -5.47
N GLY A 27 13.59 21.73 -6.07
CA GLY A 27 13.44 20.31 -5.76
C GLY A 27 14.66 19.75 -5.03
N TYR A 28 14.42 18.95 -4.02
CA TYR A 28 15.44 18.17 -3.32
C TYR A 28 15.16 16.69 -3.49
N GLU A 29 16.14 15.91 -3.90
CA GLU A 29 16.02 14.46 -4.03
C GLU A 29 15.54 13.81 -2.73
N THR A 30 16.20 14.19 -1.62
CA THR A 30 15.85 13.77 -0.25
C THR A 30 16.07 14.91 0.71
N THR A 31 15.34 14.95 1.83
CA THR A 31 15.49 15.96 2.89
C THR A 31 15.52 15.29 4.25
N LEU A 32 16.57 15.54 5.02
CA LEU A 32 16.67 15.09 6.40
C LEU A 32 15.81 15.99 7.32
N PRO A 33 15.31 15.48 8.47
CA PRO A 33 14.44 16.26 9.36
C PRO A 33 15.02 17.63 9.75
N GLU A 34 16.31 17.71 10.04
CA GLU A 34 17.01 18.94 10.42
C GLU A 34 17.16 19.98 9.30
N GLN A 35 16.96 19.57 8.05
CA GLN A 35 17.07 20.44 6.88
C GLN A 35 15.72 21.06 6.46
N VAL A 36 14.61 20.57 6.98
CA VAL A 36 13.25 20.93 6.52
C VAL A 36 13.00 22.43 6.67
N VAL A 37 13.25 22.97 7.88
CA VAL A 37 12.98 24.37 8.17
C VAL A 37 13.84 25.27 7.30
N GLU A 38 15.15 25.02 7.18
CA GLU A 38 16.07 25.81 6.34
C GLU A 38 15.59 25.83 4.87
N ARG A 39 15.23 24.65 4.32
CA ARG A 39 14.82 24.52 2.92
C ARG A 39 13.47 25.16 2.60
N CYS A 40 12.58 25.21 3.58
CA CYS A 40 11.20 25.67 3.39
C CYS A 40 10.92 27.06 4.00
N TYR A 41 11.88 27.72 4.65
CA TYR A 41 11.67 28.97 5.42
C TYR A 41 10.95 30.06 4.65
N ASP A 42 11.25 30.22 3.36
CA ASP A 42 10.66 31.21 2.47
C ASP A 42 9.71 30.64 1.41
N ALA A 43 9.33 29.35 1.56
CA ALA A 43 8.41 28.68 0.66
C ALA A 43 6.95 29.11 0.91
N ASP A 44 6.23 29.38 -0.18
CA ASP A 44 4.77 29.52 -0.16
C ASP A 44 4.07 28.15 -0.17
N ILE A 45 4.68 27.17 -0.88
CA ILE A 45 4.15 25.83 -1.06
C ILE A 45 5.24 24.79 -0.77
N VAL A 46 4.90 23.79 0.01
CA VAL A 46 5.75 22.61 0.25
C VAL A 46 5.07 21.37 -0.32
N ILE A 47 5.81 20.63 -1.15
CA ILE A 47 5.41 19.31 -1.65
C ILE A 47 6.23 18.27 -0.90
N THR A 48 5.57 17.23 -0.38
CA THR A 48 6.22 16.10 0.33
C THR A 48 5.46 14.80 0.12
N ASN A 49 6.18 13.70 0.01
CA ASN A 49 5.59 12.34 0.05
C ASN A 49 5.74 11.72 1.45
N LYS A 50 6.94 11.74 2.01
CA LYS A 50 7.28 11.06 3.27
C LYS A 50 7.95 11.95 4.31
N VAL A 51 8.48 13.10 3.94
CA VAL A 51 9.12 14.00 4.92
C VAL A 51 8.06 14.49 5.89
N VAL A 52 8.37 14.42 7.19
CA VAL A 52 7.44 14.80 8.27
C VAL A 52 7.42 16.31 8.42
N LEU A 53 6.22 16.87 8.51
CA LEU A 53 5.95 18.26 8.84
C LEU A 53 5.12 18.27 10.14
N ASP A 54 5.80 18.30 11.27
CA ASP A 54 5.18 18.39 12.60
C ASP A 54 4.77 19.82 12.95
N ALA A 55 4.12 20.00 14.09
CA ALA A 55 3.66 21.31 14.58
C ALA A 55 4.80 22.34 14.68
N ASN A 56 5.97 21.94 15.18
CA ASN A 56 7.12 22.84 15.34
C ASN A 56 7.69 23.28 13.99
N THR A 57 7.76 22.35 13.06
CA THR A 57 8.20 22.60 11.68
C THR A 57 7.25 23.58 10.99
N ILE A 58 5.94 23.32 11.04
CA ILE A 58 4.92 24.20 10.41
C ILE A 58 4.97 25.60 11.02
N ALA A 59 5.06 25.72 12.36
CA ALA A 59 5.17 26.99 13.05
C ALA A 59 6.42 27.82 12.67
N SER A 60 7.47 27.14 12.18
CA SER A 60 8.73 27.77 11.76
C SER A 60 8.72 28.27 10.31
N LEU A 61 7.62 28.08 9.56
CA LEU A 61 7.49 28.41 8.14
C LEU A 61 6.53 29.59 7.90
N PRO A 62 7.00 30.86 8.06
CA PRO A 62 6.13 32.03 8.16
C PRO A 62 5.39 32.41 6.86
N LYS A 63 5.83 31.88 5.70
CA LYS A 63 5.23 32.16 4.39
C LYS A 63 4.38 31.02 3.84
N LEU A 64 4.37 29.87 4.55
CA LEU A 64 3.70 28.66 4.08
C LEU A 64 2.18 28.86 3.98
N LYS A 65 1.60 28.54 2.84
CA LYS A 65 0.18 28.65 2.54
C LYS A 65 -0.44 27.31 2.21
N LEU A 66 0.35 26.41 1.58
CA LEU A 66 -0.12 25.11 1.13
C LEU A 66 0.93 24.02 1.34
N ILE A 67 0.48 22.88 1.88
CA ILE A 67 1.23 21.63 1.87
C ILE A 67 0.54 20.68 0.88
N CYS A 68 1.24 20.29 -0.20
CA CYS A 68 0.80 19.28 -1.13
C CYS A 68 1.42 17.93 -0.74
N ILE A 69 0.60 16.99 -0.29
CA ILE A 69 1.08 15.64 0.01
C ILE A 69 1.03 14.81 -1.28
N ALA A 70 2.21 14.41 -1.76
CA ALA A 70 2.40 13.55 -2.94
C ALA A 70 2.05 12.09 -2.63
N ALA A 71 0.93 11.87 -1.95
CA ALA A 71 0.40 10.57 -1.55
C ALA A 71 -1.09 10.67 -1.18
N THR A 72 -1.76 9.54 -1.04
CA THR A 72 -3.12 9.49 -0.50
C THR A 72 -3.15 9.63 1.03
N GLY A 73 -2.19 9.04 1.75
CA GLY A 73 -2.09 9.13 3.20
C GLY A 73 -1.47 10.45 3.64
N MET A 74 -1.94 11.03 4.75
CA MET A 74 -1.53 12.33 5.28
C MET A 74 -0.84 12.23 6.65
N ASN A 75 -0.39 11.04 7.04
CA ASN A 75 0.14 10.77 8.39
C ASN A 75 1.46 11.48 8.70
N ASN A 76 2.15 12.00 7.69
CA ASN A 76 3.40 12.74 7.80
C ASN A 76 3.22 14.25 8.03
N VAL A 77 1.97 14.75 8.10
CA VAL A 77 1.68 16.17 8.33
C VAL A 77 0.77 16.32 9.56
N ASP A 78 1.11 17.24 10.45
CA ASP A 78 0.23 17.65 11.56
C ASP A 78 -0.89 18.55 11.02
N LEU A 79 -2.05 17.92 10.74
CA LEU A 79 -3.21 18.61 10.17
C LEU A 79 -3.84 19.65 11.12
N VAL A 80 -3.71 19.44 12.44
CA VAL A 80 -4.24 20.38 13.45
C VAL A 80 -3.39 21.63 13.45
N ALA A 81 -2.08 21.48 13.55
CA ALA A 81 -1.15 22.59 13.51
C ALA A 81 -1.23 23.37 12.17
N ALA A 82 -1.37 22.67 11.05
CA ALA A 82 -1.55 23.33 9.75
C ALA A 82 -2.82 24.21 9.74
N THR A 83 -3.93 23.67 10.23
CA THR A 83 -5.21 24.42 10.33
C THR A 83 -5.11 25.64 11.23
N GLU A 84 -4.47 25.52 12.41
CA GLU A 84 -4.27 26.60 13.37
C GLU A 84 -3.39 27.72 12.79
N GLN A 85 -2.46 27.39 11.90
CA GLN A 85 -1.57 28.34 11.18
C GLN A 85 -2.20 28.90 9.90
N GLY A 86 -3.40 28.46 9.53
CA GLY A 86 -4.06 28.86 8.28
C GLY A 86 -3.39 28.28 7.03
N VAL A 87 -2.64 27.16 7.16
CA VAL A 87 -2.00 26.45 6.06
C VAL A 87 -2.96 25.40 5.52
N GLU A 88 -3.26 25.48 4.23
CA GLU A 88 -4.07 24.47 3.55
C GLU A 88 -3.25 23.18 3.35
N VAL A 89 -3.89 22.01 3.54
CA VAL A 89 -3.25 20.71 3.27
C VAL A 89 -4.08 19.96 2.24
N LYS A 90 -3.48 19.64 1.09
CA LYS A 90 -4.10 18.85 0.03
C LYS A 90 -3.29 17.60 -0.24
N ASN A 91 -3.95 16.47 -0.44
CA ASN A 91 -3.34 15.21 -0.83
C ASN A 91 -3.75 14.80 -2.26
N ALA A 92 -3.15 13.72 -2.77
CA ALA A 92 -3.54 13.13 -4.04
C ALA A 92 -4.44 11.91 -3.80
N VAL A 93 -5.71 12.03 -4.20
CA VAL A 93 -6.70 10.96 -4.04
C VAL A 93 -6.93 10.23 -5.35
N GLY A 94 -6.98 8.90 -5.32
CA GLY A 94 -7.38 8.07 -6.46
C GLY A 94 -6.31 7.85 -7.53
N TYR A 95 -5.17 8.51 -7.48
CA TYR A 95 -4.11 8.42 -8.49
C TYR A 95 -3.56 7.00 -8.67
N SER A 96 -3.47 6.23 -7.60
CA SER A 96 -2.88 4.88 -7.56
C SER A 96 -3.91 3.74 -7.49
N THR A 97 -5.20 4.02 -7.61
CA THR A 97 -6.26 3.02 -7.42
C THR A 97 -6.02 1.78 -8.28
N TYR A 98 -5.75 1.95 -9.56
CA TYR A 98 -5.53 0.84 -10.49
C TYR A 98 -4.22 0.09 -10.20
N ALA A 99 -3.12 0.81 -9.97
CA ALA A 99 -1.81 0.20 -9.68
C ALA A 99 -1.87 -0.70 -8.44
N VAL A 100 -2.49 -0.23 -7.34
CA VAL A 100 -2.65 -1.01 -6.12
C VAL A 100 -3.59 -2.21 -6.32
N ALA A 101 -4.66 -2.05 -7.08
CA ALA A 101 -5.57 -3.14 -7.39
C ALA A 101 -4.88 -4.22 -8.25
N GLU A 102 -4.14 -3.83 -9.27
CA GLU A 102 -3.37 -4.74 -10.12
C GLU A 102 -2.29 -5.49 -9.33
N THR A 103 -1.56 -4.79 -8.44
CA THR A 103 -0.60 -5.42 -7.53
C THR A 103 -1.28 -6.44 -6.62
N THR A 104 -2.49 -6.15 -6.14
CA THR A 104 -3.26 -7.08 -5.31
C THR A 104 -3.62 -8.35 -6.07
N ILE A 105 -4.14 -8.23 -7.29
CA ILE A 105 -4.47 -9.38 -8.16
C ILE A 105 -3.19 -10.15 -8.56
N GLY A 106 -2.13 -9.44 -8.95
CA GLY A 106 -0.83 -10.03 -9.28
C GLY A 106 -0.23 -10.84 -8.13
N SER A 107 -0.35 -10.32 -6.90
CA SER A 107 0.08 -11.01 -5.68
C SER A 107 -0.71 -12.29 -5.43
N ALA A 108 -2.04 -12.24 -5.59
CA ALA A 108 -2.88 -13.42 -5.47
C ALA A 108 -2.51 -14.50 -6.50
N LEU A 109 -2.35 -14.11 -7.76
CA LEU A 109 -1.94 -15.02 -8.83
C LEU A 109 -0.54 -15.61 -8.57
N SER A 110 0.42 -14.77 -8.13
CA SER A 110 1.79 -15.22 -7.84
C SER A 110 1.81 -16.30 -6.75
N LEU A 111 1.09 -16.09 -5.65
CA LEU A 111 1.02 -17.05 -4.53
C LEU A 111 0.24 -18.31 -4.90
N LEU A 112 -0.87 -18.21 -5.64
CA LEU A 112 -1.66 -19.36 -6.05
C LEU A 112 -0.96 -20.21 -7.10
N ARG A 113 -0.16 -19.61 -7.98
CA ARG A 113 0.57 -20.27 -9.06
C ARG A 113 2.01 -20.61 -8.71
N GLU A 114 2.47 -20.26 -7.47
CA GLU A 114 3.84 -20.49 -6.99
C GLU A 114 4.91 -19.89 -7.95
N VAL A 115 4.60 -18.71 -8.52
CA VAL A 115 5.41 -18.11 -9.60
C VAL A 115 6.86 -17.91 -9.16
N THR A 116 7.08 -17.33 -7.96
CA THR A 116 8.42 -17.06 -7.45
C THR A 116 9.22 -18.35 -7.18
N TYR A 117 8.56 -19.42 -6.74
CA TYR A 117 9.21 -20.71 -6.54
C TYR A 117 9.66 -21.32 -7.86
N TYR A 118 8.77 -21.41 -8.84
CA TYR A 118 9.08 -22.04 -10.13
C TYR A 118 10.05 -21.21 -10.97
N ASP A 119 9.99 -19.87 -10.89
CA ASP A 119 10.97 -18.99 -11.49
C ASP A 119 12.38 -19.24 -10.91
N ASN A 120 12.50 -19.32 -9.59
CA ASN A 120 13.76 -19.62 -8.93
C ASN A 120 14.24 -21.06 -9.20
N PHE A 121 13.33 -22.03 -9.26
CA PHE A 121 13.66 -23.41 -9.64
C PHE A 121 14.34 -23.48 -11.00
N PHE A 122 13.83 -22.74 -11.98
CA PHE A 122 14.43 -22.64 -13.31
C PHE A 122 15.77 -21.89 -13.27
N LYS A 123 15.80 -20.68 -12.71
CA LYS A 123 16.98 -19.79 -12.69
C LYS A 123 18.15 -20.36 -11.88
N SER A 124 17.89 -21.17 -10.88
CA SER A 124 18.93 -21.87 -10.08
C SER A 124 19.57 -23.06 -10.81
N GLY A 125 19.16 -23.37 -12.04
CA GLY A 125 19.69 -24.49 -12.82
C GLY A 125 19.12 -25.87 -12.42
N LYS A 126 18.26 -25.95 -11.41
CA LYS A 126 17.65 -27.22 -10.96
C LYS A 126 16.83 -27.90 -12.04
N TYR A 127 16.24 -27.12 -12.95
CA TYR A 127 15.50 -27.68 -14.06
C TYR A 127 16.40 -28.43 -15.05
N ALA A 128 17.64 -27.98 -15.28
CA ALA A 128 18.59 -28.62 -16.20
C ALA A 128 18.99 -30.04 -15.76
N SER A 129 18.94 -30.31 -14.45
CA SER A 129 19.26 -31.62 -13.85
C SER A 129 18.01 -32.43 -13.49
N ALA A 130 16.81 -31.94 -13.84
CA ALA A 130 15.56 -32.63 -13.52
C ALA A 130 15.34 -33.87 -14.42
N GLU A 131 14.98 -34.99 -13.82
CA GLU A 131 14.64 -36.21 -14.53
C GLU A 131 13.30 -36.16 -15.25
N ARG A 132 12.43 -35.21 -14.87
CA ARG A 132 11.07 -35.08 -15.36
C ARG A 132 10.84 -33.67 -15.94
N ILE A 133 10.02 -33.61 -16.99
CA ILE A 133 9.63 -32.35 -17.65
C ILE A 133 8.80 -31.46 -16.69
N PHE A 134 7.93 -32.07 -15.88
CA PHE A 134 7.03 -31.36 -14.97
C PHE A 134 7.51 -31.46 -13.53
N ASN A 135 7.49 -30.34 -12.81
CA ASN A 135 7.71 -30.28 -11.38
C ASN A 135 6.37 -30.03 -10.67
N PHE A 136 6.01 -30.88 -9.73
CA PHE A 136 4.79 -30.79 -8.92
C PHE A 136 5.09 -30.66 -7.41
N ASP A 137 6.27 -30.20 -7.04
CA ASP A 137 6.68 -30.06 -5.65
C ASP A 137 5.74 -29.11 -4.86
N ARG A 138 5.17 -28.13 -5.56
CA ARG A 138 4.22 -27.20 -4.97
C ARG A 138 2.90 -27.18 -5.76
N PRO A 139 1.77 -27.48 -5.08
CA PRO A 139 0.48 -27.49 -5.74
C PRO A 139 0.03 -26.07 -6.08
N THR A 140 -0.40 -25.87 -7.33
CA THR A 140 -0.97 -24.61 -7.79
C THR A 140 -2.49 -24.61 -7.75
N ALA A 141 -3.11 -23.43 -7.72
CA ALA A 141 -4.55 -23.28 -7.72
C ALA A 141 -5.00 -22.19 -8.72
N GLN A 142 -6.28 -22.19 -9.07
CA GLN A 142 -6.92 -21.20 -9.93
C GLN A 142 -7.66 -20.18 -9.08
N LEU A 143 -7.87 -18.96 -9.61
CA LEU A 143 -8.73 -17.94 -9.02
C LEU A 143 -10.22 -18.24 -9.19
N ARG A 144 -10.62 -18.76 -10.36
CA ARG A 144 -12.02 -19.05 -10.69
C ARG A 144 -12.68 -19.91 -9.61
N GLY A 145 -13.84 -19.47 -9.12
CA GLY A 145 -14.61 -20.14 -8.07
C GLY A 145 -14.05 -19.95 -6.65
N LYS A 146 -13.03 -19.12 -6.46
CA LYS A 146 -12.52 -18.76 -5.14
C LYS A 146 -13.38 -17.67 -4.51
N ARG A 147 -13.47 -17.69 -3.18
CA ARG A 147 -14.08 -16.61 -2.40
C ARG A 147 -13.04 -15.57 -2.04
N TRP A 148 -13.30 -14.34 -2.45
CA TRP A 148 -12.43 -13.19 -2.17
C TRP A 148 -13.05 -12.27 -1.14
N GLY A 149 -12.46 -12.21 0.04
CA GLY A 149 -12.83 -11.31 1.13
C GLY A 149 -12.04 -10.00 1.07
N ILE A 150 -12.73 -8.87 1.06
CA ILE A 150 -12.14 -7.54 1.01
C ILE A 150 -12.33 -6.84 2.37
N ILE A 151 -11.23 -6.46 3.03
CA ILE A 151 -11.28 -5.65 4.26
C ILE A 151 -11.13 -4.18 3.87
N GLY A 152 -12.26 -3.45 3.84
CA GLY A 152 -12.32 -2.05 3.43
C GLY A 152 -12.76 -1.84 1.98
N MET A 153 -14.04 -1.49 1.77
CA MET A 153 -14.65 -1.24 0.46
C MET A 153 -14.60 0.25 0.09
N GLY A 154 -13.36 0.79 -0.04
CA GLY A 154 -13.08 2.11 -0.62
C GLY A 154 -12.85 2.02 -2.14
N ASN A 155 -12.24 3.06 -2.75
CA ASN A 155 -11.95 3.08 -4.19
C ASN A 155 -11.10 1.89 -4.63
N ILE A 156 -10.02 1.57 -3.89
CA ILE A 156 -9.14 0.44 -4.19
C ILE A 156 -9.89 -0.88 -3.98
N GLY A 157 -10.60 -1.04 -2.86
CA GLY A 157 -11.36 -2.26 -2.60
C GLY A 157 -12.40 -2.57 -3.66
N ARG A 158 -13.11 -1.55 -4.18
CA ARG A 158 -14.07 -1.69 -5.28
C ARG A 158 -13.40 -2.13 -6.59
N GLU A 159 -12.25 -1.55 -6.91
CA GLU A 159 -11.50 -1.93 -8.12
C GLU A 159 -10.97 -3.37 -8.00
N VAL A 160 -10.46 -3.77 -6.83
CA VAL A 160 -10.08 -5.17 -6.56
C VAL A 160 -11.30 -6.10 -6.69
N ALA A 161 -12.46 -5.71 -6.16
CA ALA A 161 -13.70 -6.49 -6.28
C ALA A 161 -14.07 -6.73 -7.74
N ARG A 162 -14.08 -5.65 -8.55
CA ARG A 162 -14.36 -5.72 -10.00
C ARG A 162 -13.39 -6.65 -10.74
N LEU A 163 -12.09 -6.55 -10.45
CA LEU A 163 -11.08 -7.41 -11.06
C LEU A 163 -11.22 -8.86 -10.59
N ALA A 164 -11.41 -9.11 -9.30
CA ALA A 164 -11.61 -10.46 -8.76
C ALA A 164 -12.84 -11.15 -9.37
N GLU A 165 -13.95 -10.42 -9.53
CA GLU A 165 -15.15 -10.91 -10.20
C GLU A 165 -14.88 -11.25 -11.67
N ALA A 166 -14.12 -10.44 -12.40
CA ALA A 166 -13.72 -10.73 -13.79
C ALA A 166 -12.89 -12.02 -13.91
N PHE A 167 -12.12 -12.38 -12.87
CA PHE A 167 -11.45 -13.69 -12.77
C PHE A 167 -12.37 -14.83 -12.33
N GLY A 168 -13.65 -14.55 -12.07
CA GLY A 168 -14.66 -15.54 -11.65
C GLY A 168 -14.62 -15.88 -10.17
N CYS A 169 -14.17 -14.96 -9.31
CA CYS A 169 -14.26 -15.06 -7.87
C CYS A 169 -15.65 -14.65 -7.37
N GLU A 170 -16.07 -15.21 -6.22
CA GLU A 170 -17.19 -14.73 -5.42
C GLU A 170 -16.67 -13.70 -4.42
N VAL A 171 -17.11 -12.45 -4.53
CA VAL A 171 -16.60 -11.34 -3.71
C VAL A 171 -17.53 -11.04 -2.54
N SER A 172 -16.95 -10.80 -1.37
CA SER A 172 -17.61 -10.25 -0.18
C SER A 172 -16.69 -9.27 0.54
N TYR A 173 -17.22 -8.46 1.44
CA TYR A 173 -16.39 -7.50 2.15
C TYR A 173 -16.74 -7.34 3.64
N TYR A 174 -15.76 -6.83 4.40
CA TYR A 174 -15.91 -6.35 5.76
C TYR A 174 -15.70 -4.83 5.82
N SER A 175 -16.67 -4.09 6.42
CA SER A 175 -16.58 -2.65 6.60
C SER A 175 -15.95 -2.31 7.95
N THR A 176 -14.75 -1.76 7.95
CA THR A 176 -14.05 -1.32 9.17
C THR A 176 -14.68 -0.07 9.81
N SER A 177 -15.47 0.70 9.06
CA SER A 177 -16.22 1.86 9.57
C SER A 177 -17.58 1.51 10.15
N GLY A 178 -18.06 0.27 9.93
CA GLY A 178 -19.41 -0.17 10.31
C GLY A 178 -20.51 0.33 9.34
N VAL A 179 -20.14 1.09 8.31
CA VAL A 179 -21.08 1.59 7.30
C VAL A 179 -21.04 0.66 6.08
N THR A 180 -22.18 0.17 5.64
CA THR A 180 -22.30 -0.53 4.35
C THR A 180 -22.08 0.46 3.22
N ARG A 181 -21.10 0.21 2.36
CA ARG A 181 -20.66 1.14 1.32
C ARG A 181 -20.98 0.67 -0.10
N ASP A 182 -21.29 -0.60 -0.24
CA ASP A 182 -21.57 -1.20 -1.54
C ASP A 182 -22.68 -2.22 -1.42
N GLU A 183 -23.68 -2.09 -2.28
CA GLU A 183 -24.84 -2.98 -2.31
C GLU A 183 -24.66 -4.13 -3.33
N LEU A 184 -23.61 -4.07 -4.18
CA LEU A 184 -23.31 -5.11 -5.18
C LEU A 184 -22.73 -6.37 -4.56
N TYR A 185 -21.99 -6.20 -3.45
CA TYR A 185 -21.29 -7.29 -2.78
C TYR A 185 -21.80 -7.48 -1.35
N PRO A 186 -21.97 -8.72 -0.85
CA PRO A 186 -22.42 -8.97 0.50
C PRO A 186 -21.41 -8.48 1.54
N ALA A 187 -21.92 -7.70 2.52
CA ALA A 187 -21.16 -7.31 3.70
C ALA A 187 -21.22 -8.44 4.74
N LEU A 188 -20.08 -8.86 5.24
CA LEU A 188 -19.92 -9.90 6.25
C LEU A 188 -19.32 -9.35 7.53
N SER A 189 -19.52 -10.04 8.65
CA SER A 189 -18.69 -9.83 9.83
C SER A 189 -17.25 -10.25 9.56
N LEU A 190 -16.29 -9.75 10.34
CA LEU A 190 -14.88 -10.12 10.17
C LEU A 190 -14.69 -11.64 10.28
N ASN A 191 -15.31 -12.27 11.28
CA ASN A 191 -15.19 -13.72 11.50
C ASN A 191 -15.74 -14.54 10.33
N GLU A 192 -16.89 -14.17 9.78
CA GLU A 192 -17.47 -14.83 8.60
C GLU A 192 -16.59 -14.66 7.37
N LEU A 193 -16.05 -13.46 7.14
CA LEU A 193 -15.17 -13.19 6.03
C LEU A 193 -13.88 -14.01 6.13
N LEU A 194 -13.24 -14.05 7.31
CA LEU A 194 -12.00 -14.79 7.52
C LEU A 194 -12.20 -16.31 7.31
N SER A 195 -13.27 -16.88 7.86
CA SER A 195 -13.51 -18.33 7.80
C SER A 195 -13.99 -18.82 6.44
N SER A 196 -14.65 -17.96 5.66
CA SER A 196 -15.22 -18.34 4.36
C SER A 196 -14.32 -18.06 3.16
N SER A 197 -13.39 -17.09 3.26
CA SER A 197 -12.58 -16.64 2.13
C SER A 197 -11.38 -17.53 1.84
N ASP A 198 -11.03 -17.65 0.56
CA ASP A 198 -9.79 -18.27 0.08
C ASP A 198 -8.68 -17.22 -0.16
N ILE A 199 -9.07 -15.98 -0.46
CA ILE A 199 -8.18 -14.83 -0.59
C ILE A 199 -8.76 -13.72 0.28
N ILE A 200 -7.92 -13.06 1.07
CA ILE A 200 -8.29 -11.91 1.87
C ILE A 200 -7.33 -10.78 1.54
N SER A 201 -7.88 -9.62 1.12
CA SER A 201 -7.10 -8.43 0.82
C SER A 201 -7.54 -7.23 1.64
N ILE A 202 -6.56 -6.44 2.10
CA ILE A 202 -6.75 -5.32 3.03
C ILE A 202 -6.59 -4.00 2.27
N HIS A 203 -7.61 -3.13 2.35
CA HIS A 203 -7.69 -1.84 1.68
C HIS A 203 -8.30 -0.75 2.58
N CYS A 204 -8.17 -0.92 3.90
CA CYS A 204 -8.64 0.05 4.89
C CYS A 204 -7.48 0.91 5.44
N PRO A 205 -7.73 2.10 6.00
CA PRO A 205 -6.72 2.89 6.68
C PRO A 205 -6.30 2.24 8.01
N LEU A 206 -5.09 2.56 8.47
CA LEU A 206 -4.65 2.26 9.83
C LEU A 206 -5.29 3.26 10.79
N THR A 207 -6.01 2.75 11.76
CA THR A 207 -6.69 3.50 12.83
C THR A 207 -6.62 2.69 14.13
N ASN A 208 -7.07 3.24 15.24
CA ASN A 208 -7.18 2.49 16.50
C ASN A 208 -8.06 1.22 16.39
N ARG A 209 -8.99 1.18 15.41
CA ARG A 209 -9.86 0.01 15.16
C ARG A 209 -9.22 -1.03 14.25
N THR A 210 -8.24 -0.66 13.46
CA THR A 210 -7.60 -1.52 12.46
C THR A 210 -6.16 -1.86 12.80
N ALA A 211 -5.59 -1.27 13.84
CA ALA A 211 -4.28 -1.65 14.36
C ALA A 211 -4.34 -3.09 14.90
N ASN A 212 -3.42 -3.95 14.41
CA ASN A 212 -3.40 -5.38 14.70
C ASN A 212 -4.75 -6.09 14.45
N LEU A 213 -5.52 -5.62 13.46
CA LEU A 213 -6.82 -6.22 13.10
C LEU A 213 -6.68 -7.69 12.71
N ILE A 214 -5.56 -8.05 12.11
CA ILE A 214 -5.21 -9.42 11.75
C ILE A 214 -4.01 -9.85 12.60
N ALA A 215 -4.31 -10.55 13.68
CA ALA A 215 -3.34 -11.11 14.62
C ALA A 215 -3.50 -12.63 14.71
N GLN A 216 -2.89 -13.27 15.70
CA GLN A 216 -2.88 -14.73 15.86
C GLN A 216 -4.28 -15.35 15.84
N LYS A 217 -5.24 -14.74 16.52
CA LYS A 217 -6.63 -15.21 16.60
C LYS A 217 -7.29 -15.17 15.22
N GLU A 218 -7.17 -14.08 14.50
CA GLU A 218 -7.75 -13.88 13.18
C GLU A 218 -7.10 -14.81 12.14
N LEU A 219 -5.78 -14.95 12.16
CA LEU A 219 -5.04 -15.88 11.30
C LEU A 219 -5.49 -17.35 11.54
N SER A 220 -5.77 -17.73 12.79
CA SER A 220 -6.25 -19.07 13.11
C SER A 220 -7.67 -19.37 12.61
N GLN A 221 -8.47 -18.35 12.31
CA GLN A 221 -9.81 -18.49 11.74
C GLN A 221 -9.81 -18.65 10.23
N MET A 222 -8.72 -18.29 9.57
CA MET A 222 -8.59 -18.41 8.11
C MET A 222 -8.47 -19.87 7.70
N LYS A 223 -8.86 -20.17 6.46
CA LYS A 223 -8.61 -21.51 5.88
C LYS A 223 -7.10 -21.74 5.76
N SER A 224 -6.65 -22.97 5.99
CA SER A 224 -5.24 -23.33 5.78
C SER A 224 -4.77 -23.19 4.32
N SER A 225 -5.71 -23.16 3.38
CA SER A 225 -5.48 -22.88 1.97
C SER A 225 -5.55 -21.39 1.61
N ALA A 226 -5.93 -20.52 2.56
CA ALA A 226 -6.13 -19.10 2.30
C ALA A 226 -4.82 -18.34 2.15
N ILE A 227 -4.88 -17.25 1.39
CA ILE A 227 -3.82 -16.24 1.28
C ILE A 227 -4.30 -14.90 1.83
N LEU A 228 -3.37 -14.17 2.48
CA LEU A 228 -3.59 -12.84 3.03
C LEU A 228 -2.77 -11.82 2.23
N ILE A 229 -3.37 -10.70 1.83
CA ILE A 229 -2.70 -9.64 1.07
C ILE A 229 -2.89 -8.31 1.81
N ASN A 230 -1.80 -7.63 2.15
CA ASN A 230 -1.85 -6.29 2.72
C ASN A 230 -1.04 -5.30 1.85
N VAL A 231 -1.77 -4.47 1.14
CA VAL A 231 -1.25 -3.35 0.33
C VAL A 231 -1.75 -2.01 0.87
N ALA A 232 -2.29 -1.99 2.10
CA ALA A 232 -2.90 -0.81 2.68
C ALA A 232 -1.94 -0.05 3.61
N ARG A 233 -1.72 -0.56 4.82
CA ARG A 233 -0.82 0.03 5.82
C ARG A 233 -0.17 -1.06 6.66
N GLY A 234 1.10 -0.85 7.01
CA GLY A 234 1.76 -1.62 8.06
C GLY A 234 1.05 -1.46 9.40
N GLY A 235 1.23 -2.43 10.30
CA GLY A 235 0.56 -2.43 11.61
C GLY A 235 -0.91 -2.88 11.60
N ILE A 236 -1.55 -3.09 10.43
CA ILE A 236 -2.89 -3.73 10.35
C ILE A 236 -2.75 -5.24 10.56
N VAL A 237 -1.71 -5.84 10.00
CA VAL A 237 -1.33 -7.23 10.23
C VAL A 237 -0.21 -7.28 11.27
N ASN A 238 -0.36 -8.13 12.27
CA ASN A 238 0.71 -8.40 13.23
C ASN A 238 1.78 -9.28 12.57
N GLU A 239 2.97 -8.73 12.34
CA GLU A 239 4.04 -9.40 11.58
C GLU A 239 4.60 -10.64 12.31
N GLN A 240 4.69 -10.60 13.65
CA GLN A 240 5.13 -11.74 14.44
C GLN A 240 4.13 -12.91 14.31
N ALA A 241 2.85 -12.63 14.50
CA ALA A 241 1.80 -13.64 14.36
C ALA A 241 1.72 -14.18 12.92
N LEU A 242 1.95 -13.33 11.92
CA LEU A 242 2.00 -13.75 10.52
C LEU A 242 3.17 -14.70 10.25
N ALA A 243 4.39 -14.38 10.73
CA ALA A 243 5.56 -15.24 10.57
C ALA A 243 5.33 -16.63 11.19
N GLU A 244 4.74 -16.67 12.39
CA GLU A 244 4.35 -17.90 13.05
C GLU A 244 3.30 -18.69 12.24
N ALA A 245 2.28 -18.02 11.73
CA ALA A 245 1.23 -18.63 10.91
C ALA A 245 1.77 -19.22 9.61
N LEU A 246 2.74 -18.55 8.97
CA LEU A 246 3.39 -19.03 7.74
C LEU A 246 4.29 -20.25 8.03
N ASN A 247 5.10 -20.21 9.11
CA ASN A 247 5.96 -21.30 9.50
C ASN A 247 5.16 -22.55 9.94
N ASN A 248 4.06 -22.34 10.67
CA ASN A 248 3.15 -23.42 11.11
C ASN A 248 2.16 -23.86 10.01
N LYS A 249 2.18 -23.26 8.84
CA LYS A 249 1.27 -23.53 7.72
C LYS A 249 -0.21 -23.34 8.12
N THR A 250 -0.49 -22.42 9.04
CA THR A 250 -1.85 -22.04 9.45
C THR A 250 -2.62 -21.45 8.28
N ILE A 251 -1.94 -20.69 7.43
CA ILE A 251 -2.42 -20.19 6.14
C ILE A 251 -1.45 -20.59 5.03
N ARG A 252 -1.92 -20.58 3.77
CA ARG A 252 -1.09 -20.94 2.61
C ARG A 252 0.07 -19.97 2.39
N GLY A 253 -0.19 -18.68 2.47
CA GLY A 253 0.82 -17.65 2.19
C GLY A 253 0.30 -16.25 2.43
N ALA A 254 1.19 -15.27 2.31
CA ALA A 254 0.85 -13.86 2.41
C ALA A 254 1.59 -13.01 1.38
N ALA A 255 1.00 -11.85 1.04
CA ALA A 255 1.68 -10.79 0.30
C ALA A 255 1.62 -9.49 1.11
N LEU A 256 2.77 -8.84 1.29
CA LEU A 256 2.88 -7.57 2.02
C LEU A 256 3.61 -6.56 1.15
N ASP A 257 3.00 -5.40 0.95
CA ASP A 257 3.65 -4.22 0.35
C ASP A 257 4.02 -3.18 1.42
N VAL A 258 3.51 -3.34 2.64
CA VAL A 258 3.62 -2.38 3.74
C VAL A 258 3.97 -3.06 5.05
N PHE A 259 4.73 -2.35 5.91
CA PHE A 259 5.29 -2.90 7.15
C PHE A 259 5.09 -1.95 8.32
N SER A 260 5.17 -2.47 9.53
CA SER A 260 5.00 -1.71 10.80
C SER A 260 6.05 -0.61 10.97
N SER A 261 7.25 -0.82 10.41
CA SER A 261 8.29 0.20 10.25
C SER A 261 8.84 0.15 8.83
N GLU A 262 9.02 1.31 8.22
CA GLU A 262 9.55 1.42 6.85
C GLU A 262 10.72 2.42 6.80
N PRO A 263 11.92 2.00 6.35
CA PRO A 263 12.31 0.64 5.90
C PRO A 263 12.27 -0.40 7.04
N LEU A 264 11.85 -1.63 6.67
CA LEU A 264 11.85 -2.76 7.60
C LEU A 264 13.29 -3.23 7.85
N ARG A 265 13.87 -2.89 9.01
CA ARG A 265 15.27 -3.24 9.32
C ARG A 265 15.39 -4.60 9.97
N GLU A 266 14.49 -4.93 10.87
CA GLU A 266 14.45 -6.19 11.61
C GLU A 266 13.00 -6.71 11.59
N SER A 267 12.84 -8.00 11.23
CA SER A 267 11.51 -8.62 11.22
C SER A 267 11.63 -10.15 11.26
N PRO A 268 10.75 -10.84 11.97
CA PRO A 268 10.64 -12.30 11.92
C PRO A 268 10.32 -12.81 10.50
N LEU A 269 9.79 -11.96 9.63
CA LEU A 269 9.48 -12.30 8.24
C LEU A 269 10.72 -12.57 7.38
N TYR A 270 11.91 -12.09 7.79
CA TYR A 270 13.17 -12.42 7.08
C TYR A 270 13.65 -13.84 7.33
N ASN A 271 13.16 -14.50 8.39
CA ASN A 271 13.64 -15.80 8.85
C ASN A 271 12.57 -16.91 8.67
N LEU A 272 11.74 -16.83 7.63
CA LEU A 272 10.75 -17.85 7.34
C LEU A 272 11.42 -19.16 6.92
N GLN A 273 10.91 -20.31 7.42
CA GLN A 273 11.37 -21.65 7.01
C GLN A 273 11.11 -21.91 5.52
N ASP A 274 10.01 -21.39 4.99
CA ASP A 274 9.68 -21.43 3.58
C ASP A 274 9.45 -20.00 3.06
N PRO A 275 10.47 -19.34 2.49
CA PRO A 275 10.38 -17.95 2.06
C PRO A 275 9.38 -17.75 0.90
N TYR A 276 9.04 -18.79 0.15
CA TYR A 276 8.08 -18.70 -0.95
C TYR A 276 6.62 -18.56 -0.49
N ARG A 277 6.35 -18.69 0.82
CA ARG A 277 5.03 -18.40 1.39
C ARG A 277 4.77 -16.92 1.60
N LEU A 278 5.81 -16.08 1.49
CA LEU A 278 5.71 -14.64 1.57
C LEU A 278 6.14 -14.01 0.24
N LEU A 279 5.27 -13.19 -0.33
CA LEU A 279 5.61 -12.21 -1.36
C LEU A 279 5.71 -10.84 -0.69
N ALA A 280 6.84 -10.15 -0.83
CA ALA A 280 7.05 -8.86 -0.20
C ALA A 280 7.55 -7.83 -1.21
N SER A 281 7.08 -6.59 -1.11
CA SER A 281 7.55 -5.45 -1.88
C SER A 281 7.70 -4.21 -0.98
N PRO A 282 8.65 -3.29 -1.28
CA PRO A 282 8.98 -2.18 -0.40
C PRO A 282 8.08 -0.96 -0.66
N HIS A 283 6.78 -1.08 -0.36
CA HIS A 283 5.75 -0.04 -0.51
C HIS A 283 5.64 0.50 -1.94
N ASN A 284 5.65 -0.40 -2.92
CA ASN A 284 5.66 -0.08 -4.36
C ASN A 284 4.31 -0.31 -5.07
N ALA A 285 3.29 -0.84 -4.38
CA ALA A 285 2.01 -1.17 -5.02
C ALA A 285 1.38 0.02 -5.77
N TRP A 286 1.69 1.24 -5.35
CA TRP A 286 1.16 2.48 -5.92
C TRP A 286 1.94 3.01 -7.14
N SER A 287 3.20 2.59 -7.36
CA SER A 287 4.22 3.29 -8.14
C SER A 287 4.29 2.88 -9.62
N SER A 288 3.15 2.63 -10.28
CA SER A 288 3.18 2.49 -11.74
C SER A 288 3.47 3.84 -12.42
N VAL A 289 4.01 3.79 -13.63
CA VAL A 289 4.32 4.97 -14.46
C VAL A 289 3.09 5.88 -14.57
N GLU A 290 1.95 5.31 -14.92
CA GLU A 290 0.69 6.03 -15.10
C GLU A 290 0.13 6.59 -13.77
N ALA A 291 0.37 5.89 -12.67
CA ALA A 291 -0.02 6.39 -11.35
C ALA A 291 0.81 7.59 -10.95
N ILE A 292 2.13 7.56 -11.17
CA ILE A 292 3.02 8.70 -10.87
C ILE A 292 2.70 9.90 -11.77
N ASP A 293 2.40 9.68 -13.05
CA ASP A 293 1.97 10.77 -13.95
C ASP A 293 0.68 11.43 -13.43
N ARG A 294 -0.33 10.65 -13.03
CA ARG A 294 -1.54 11.17 -12.39
C ARG A 294 -1.26 11.88 -11.07
N LEU A 295 -0.29 11.39 -10.28
CA LEU A 295 0.13 12.04 -9.05
C LEU A 295 0.67 13.45 -9.33
N VAL A 296 1.55 13.60 -10.32
CA VAL A 296 2.12 14.89 -10.74
C VAL A 296 1.01 15.84 -11.22
N GLU A 297 0.02 15.33 -11.96
CA GLU A 297 -1.15 16.11 -12.38
C GLU A 297 -1.98 16.57 -11.17
N CYS A 298 -2.24 15.69 -10.19
CA CYS A 298 -2.96 16.04 -8.96
C CYS A 298 -2.23 17.15 -8.17
N ILE A 299 -0.89 17.05 -8.03
CA ILE A 299 -0.10 18.06 -7.34
C ILE A 299 -0.21 19.41 -8.07
N ALA A 300 -0.05 19.43 -9.39
CA ALA A 300 -0.17 20.66 -10.18
C ALA A 300 -1.56 21.29 -10.06
N GLN A 301 -2.62 20.47 -10.03
CA GLN A 301 -3.98 20.94 -9.83
C GLN A 301 -4.20 21.52 -8.44
N ASN A 302 -3.73 20.84 -7.38
CA ASN A 302 -3.79 21.34 -6.01
C ASN A 302 -3.14 22.71 -5.85
N ILE A 303 -2.01 22.94 -6.53
CA ILE A 303 -1.30 24.23 -6.52
C ILE A 303 -2.09 25.32 -7.25
N LYS A 304 -2.68 25.01 -8.40
CA LYS A 304 -3.49 25.96 -9.18
C LYS A 304 -4.73 26.42 -8.41
N GLU A 305 -5.29 25.57 -7.58
CA GLU A 305 -6.49 25.87 -6.79
C GLU A 305 -6.22 26.78 -5.58
N LEU A 306 -4.94 26.97 -5.19
CA LEU A 306 -4.55 27.94 -4.14
C LEU A 306 -4.56 29.39 -4.64
N SER A 307 -4.41 29.60 -5.92
CA SER A 307 -4.38 30.94 -6.55
C SER A 307 -5.79 31.42 -6.88
#